data_7fa13fc30e0a8168e3b423a9488616c3
#
_entry.id   7fa13fc30e0a8168e3b423a9488616c3
#
_cell.length_a   1.000
_cell.length_b   1.000
_cell.length_c   1.000
_cell.angle_alpha   90.00
_cell.angle_beta   90.00
_cell.angle_gamma   90.00
#
_symmetry.space_group_name_H-M   'P 1'
#
loop_
_entity.id
_entity.type
_entity.pdbx_description
1 polymer ?
#
loop_
_entity_poly.entity_id
_entity_poly.type
_entity_poly.pdbx_seq_one_letter_code
_entity_poly.pdbx_strand_id
1 'polypeptide(L)'
;MNYISKLYETLIQTPKSKKIEHLIKLSERESFVDIINQPDQLRGVWELRWSSSKSPLLNYSPILDNLQILDPERRRGLNFLRPRGVLGNLFATSILAQLDIIDQKRTNITFKKAGIIGPHLFGKNLRFLSEIKRTQKGWLDTTILTSKLRVCRGYKGTTFALVKREDLSISPFFNLITN
;
A
#
# COMPACT_ATOMS: atom_id res chain seq x y z
N MET A 1 14.76 -0.71 24.06
CA MET A 1 13.99 0.42 23.50
C MET A 1 13.25 -0.11 22.27
N ASN A 2 11.92 -0.07 22.22
CA ASN A 2 11.17 -0.66 21.10
C ASN A 2 11.18 0.31 19.90
N TYR A 3 12.10 0.08 18.95
CA TYR A 3 12.24 0.94 17.77
C TYR A 3 11.03 0.86 16.84
N ILE A 4 10.34 -0.29 16.79
CA ILE A 4 9.12 -0.48 15.97
C ILE A 4 8.00 0.43 16.46
N SER A 5 7.76 0.50 17.78
CA SER A 5 6.75 1.41 18.35
C SER A 5 7.10 2.88 18.09
N LYS A 6 8.37 3.26 18.27
CA LYS A 6 8.83 4.62 18.00
C LYS A 6 8.73 5.00 16.52
N LEU A 7 8.99 4.07 15.61
CA LEU A 7 8.79 4.26 14.19
C LEU A 7 7.31 4.50 13.87
N TYR A 8 6.43 3.65 14.40
CA TYR A 8 4.98 3.78 14.20
C TYR A 8 4.48 5.15 14.67
N GLU A 9 4.80 5.58 15.89
CA GLU A 9 4.42 6.89 16.42
C GLU A 9 4.94 8.05 15.55
N THR A 10 6.21 7.96 15.12
CA THR A 10 6.81 8.98 14.26
C THR A 10 6.08 9.07 12.90
N LEU A 11 5.69 7.95 12.31
CA LEU A 11 4.92 7.91 11.07
C LEU A 11 3.53 8.53 11.22
N ILE A 12 2.90 8.39 12.38
CA ILE A 12 1.59 9.00 12.67
C ILE A 12 1.73 10.51 12.90
N GLN A 13 2.63 10.93 13.78
CA GLN A 13 2.70 12.31 14.26
C GLN A 13 3.49 13.22 13.33
N THR A 14 4.61 12.72 12.79
CA THR A 14 5.57 13.52 12.01
C THR A 14 6.07 12.76 10.77
N PRO A 15 5.19 12.47 9.78
CA PRO A 15 5.53 11.61 8.62
C PRO A 15 6.60 12.21 7.68
N LYS A 16 6.99 13.46 7.88
CA LYS A 16 8.10 14.12 7.16
C LYS A 16 9.40 14.18 7.95
N SER A 17 9.46 13.52 9.12
CA SER A 17 10.66 13.53 9.96
C SER A 17 11.85 12.86 9.27
N LYS A 18 13.01 13.52 9.28
CA LYS A 18 14.28 12.95 8.79
C LYS A 18 14.76 11.73 9.59
N LYS A 19 14.20 11.49 10.79
CA LYS A 19 14.56 10.36 11.65
C LYS A 19 13.96 9.03 11.16
N ILE A 20 12.94 9.04 10.28
CA ILE A 20 12.20 7.85 9.87
C ILE A 20 13.13 6.82 9.22
N GLU A 21 14.00 7.22 8.30
CA GLU A 21 14.93 6.29 7.65
C GLU A 21 15.86 5.59 8.65
N HIS A 22 16.37 6.33 9.63
CA HIS A 22 17.20 5.75 10.69
C HIS A 22 16.41 4.79 11.59
N LEU A 23 15.18 5.17 11.96
CA LEU A 23 14.28 4.31 12.74
C LEU A 23 13.91 3.02 11.99
N ILE A 24 13.70 3.08 10.67
CA ILE A 24 13.48 1.90 9.84
C ILE A 24 14.68 0.95 9.96
N LYS A 25 15.90 1.44 9.75
CA LYS A 25 17.13 0.61 9.85
C LYS A 25 17.29 -0.06 11.22
N LEU A 26 16.94 0.62 12.29
CA LEU A 26 16.99 0.05 13.65
C LEU A 26 15.87 -0.99 13.85
N SER A 27 14.66 -0.69 13.42
CA SER A 27 13.50 -1.58 13.54
C SER A 27 13.65 -2.87 12.72
N GLU A 28 14.28 -2.80 11.54
CA GLU A 28 14.56 -3.97 10.70
C GLU A 28 15.46 -5.00 11.37
N ARG A 29 16.35 -4.58 12.32
CA ARG A 29 17.21 -5.49 13.07
C ARG A 29 16.46 -6.30 14.13
N GLU A 30 15.33 -5.78 14.60
CA GLU A 30 14.48 -6.39 15.63
C GLU A 30 13.28 -7.13 15.01
N SER A 31 13.08 -7.01 13.68
CA SER A 31 11.91 -7.54 13.01
C SER A 31 12.14 -8.93 12.45
N PHE A 32 11.19 -9.82 12.74
CA PHE A 32 11.06 -11.10 12.05
C PHE A 32 9.80 -11.06 11.17
N VAL A 33 9.93 -11.44 9.90
CA VAL A 33 8.82 -11.44 8.94
C VAL A 33 8.71 -12.82 8.32
N ASP A 34 7.51 -13.37 8.32
CA ASP A 34 7.18 -14.66 7.71
C ASP A 34 5.82 -14.63 7.03
N ILE A 35 5.77 -13.97 5.86
CA ILE A 35 4.52 -13.81 5.09
C ILE A 35 4.10 -15.09 4.37
N ILE A 36 4.98 -16.08 4.20
CA ILE A 36 4.62 -17.34 3.56
C ILE A 36 3.78 -18.21 4.48
N ASN A 37 4.11 -18.25 5.78
CA ASN A 37 3.35 -19.00 6.78
C ASN A 37 2.22 -18.17 7.41
N GLN A 38 2.29 -16.84 7.34
CA GLN A 38 1.32 -15.91 7.92
C GLN A 38 0.84 -14.85 6.92
N PRO A 39 0.30 -15.25 5.75
CA PRO A 39 -0.10 -14.31 4.70
C PRO A 39 -1.21 -13.35 5.15
N ASP A 40 -2.05 -13.76 6.09
CA ASP A 40 -3.15 -12.93 6.61
C ASP A 40 -2.69 -11.66 7.30
N GLN A 41 -1.46 -11.61 7.80
CA GLN A 41 -0.89 -10.38 8.35
C GLN A 41 -0.77 -9.27 7.31
N LEU A 42 -0.60 -9.62 6.02
CA LEU A 42 -0.60 -8.64 4.94
C LEU A 42 -1.99 -8.11 4.62
N ARG A 43 -3.06 -8.85 4.96
CA ARG A 43 -4.43 -8.50 4.59
C ARG A 43 -4.85 -7.18 5.23
N GLY A 44 -5.38 -6.27 4.42
CA GLY A 44 -5.92 -5.00 4.90
C GLY A 44 -5.70 -3.83 3.97
N VAL A 45 -6.06 -2.67 4.47
CA VAL A 45 -5.83 -1.37 3.84
C VAL A 45 -4.65 -0.70 4.52
N TRP A 46 -3.62 -0.38 3.75
CA TRP A 46 -2.36 0.18 4.22
C TRP A 46 -2.14 1.58 3.63
N GLU A 47 -2.07 2.59 4.48
CA GLU A 47 -1.84 3.98 4.08
C GLU A 47 -0.34 4.28 4.03
N LEU A 48 0.14 4.81 2.91
CA LEU A 48 1.52 5.28 2.78
C LEU A 48 1.75 6.51 3.67
N ARG A 49 2.67 6.38 4.62
CA ARG A 49 3.05 7.47 5.53
C ARG A 49 4.43 8.03 5.26
N TRP A 50 5.32 7.24 4.65
CA TRP A 50 6.65 7.68 4.28
C TRP A 50 7.22 6.81 3.16
N SER A 51 8.04 7.42 2.32
CA SER A 51 8.80 6.70 1.30
C SER A 51 10.15 7.39 1.05
N SER A 52 11.15 6.61 0.64
CA SER A 52 12.44 7.12 0.18
C SER A 52 12.39 7.64 -1.27
N SER A 53 11.24 7.58 -1.93
CA SER A 53 11.06 8.06 -3.30
C SER A 53 11.14 9.58 -3.38
N LYS A 54 11.68 10.09 -4.48
CA LYS A 54 11.60 11.52 -4.82
C LYS A 54 10.30 11.90 -5.53
N SER A 55 9.52 10.91 -5.99
CA SER A 55 8.25 11.15 -6.68
C SER A 55 7.16 11.60 -5.68
N PRO A 56 6.48 12.73 -5.92
CA PRO A 56 5.41 13.20 -5.04
C PRO A 56 4.27 12.19 -4.86
N LEU A 57 3.93 11.43 -5.91
CA LEU A 57 2.86 10.42 -5.89
C LEU A 57 3.22 9.17 -5.08
N LEU A 58 4.51 8.96 -4.79
CA LEU A 58 5.01 7.87 -3.98
C LEU A 58 5.45 8.33 -2.58
N ASN A 59 5.03 9.51 -2.15
CA ASN A 59 5.29 10.07 -0.83
C ASN A 59 3.99 10.37 -0.08
N TYR A 60 4.12 10.54 1.23
CA TYR A 60 3.01 10.99 2.06
C TYR A 60 2.55 12.40 1.65
N SER A 61 1.23 12.54 1.51
CA SER A 61 0.56 13.81 1.30
C SER A 61 -0.62 13.94 2.28
N PRO A 62 -0.79 15.07 2.97
CA PRO A 62 -1.92 15.28 3.86
C PRO A 62 -3.25 15.43 3.10
N ILE A 63 -3.21 15.75 1.81
CA ILE A 63 -4.39 15.98 0.96
C ILE A 63 -4.75 14.77 0.08
N LEU A 64 -3.98 13.68 0.13
CA LEU A 64 -4.21 12.47 -0.66
C LEU A 64 -4.30 11.26 0.26
N ASP A 65 -5.25 10.36 -0.03
CA ASP A 65 -5.23 8.98 0.41
C ASP A 65 -4.40 8.18 -0.59
N ASN A 66 -3.22 7.71 -0.17
CA ASN A 66 -2.38 6.81 -0.94
C ASN A 66 -2.42 5.45 -0.25
N LEU A 67 -3.23 4.54 -0.78
CA LEU A 67 -3.59 3.29 -0.14
C LEU A 67 -3.08 2.10 -0.94
N GLN A 68 -2.58 1.09 -0.23
CA GLN A 68 -2.35 -0.25 -0.74
C GLN A 68 -3.34 -1.19 -0.07
N ILE A 69 -4.25 -1.76 -0.84
CA ILE A 69 -5.24 -2.72 -0.39
C ILE A 69 -4.72 -4.11 -0.76
N LEU A 70 -4.52 -4.98 0.21
CA LEU A 70 -3.96 -6.31 0.02
C LEU A 70 -4.95 -7.39 0.43
N ASP A 71 -5.14 -8.37 -0.44
CA ASP A 71 -5.95 -9.57 -0.22
C ASP A 71 -5.12 -10.80 -0.69
N PRO A 72 -4.18 -11.26 0.17
CA PRO A 72 -3.27 -12.36 -0.18
C PRO A 72 -3.99 -13.68 -0.43
N GLU A 73 -5.11 -13.94 0.25
CA GLU A 73 -5.94 -15.13 0.04
C GLU A 73 -6.42 -15.24 -1.41
N ARG A 74 -6.84 -14.11 -1.99
CA ARG A 74 -7.25 -14.02 -3.40
C ARG A 74 -6.13 -13.60 -4.33
N ARG A 75 -4.89 -13.59 -3.84
CA ARG A 75 -3.67 -13.23 -4.59
C ARG A 75 -3.80 -11.91 -5.35
N ARG A 76 -4.41 -10.90 -4.74
CA ARG A 76 -4.65 -9.61 -5.39
C ARG A 76 -4.28 -8.44 -4.49
N GLY A 77 -3.83 -7.37 -5.13
CA GLY A 77 -3.54 -6.09 -4.49
C GLY A 77 -4.03 -4.94 -5.34
N LEU A 78 -4.32 -3.84 -4.71
CA LEU A 78 -4.78 -2.62 -5.35
C LEU A 78 -4.02 -1.43 -4.80
N ASN A 79 -3.35 -0.67 -5.65
CA ASN A 79 -2.90 0.68 -5.32
C ASN A 79 -4.02 1.66 -5.66
N PHE A 80 -4.41 2.46 -4.69
CA PHE A 80 -5.53 3.38 -4.80
C PHE A 80 -5.12 4.76 -4.31
N LEU A 81 -5.23 5.75 -5.18
CA LEU A 81 -4.88 7.13 -4.87
C LEU A 81 -6.07 8.03 -5.15
N ARG A 82 -6.49 8.81 -4.14
CA ARG A 82 -7.58 9.78 -4.28
C ARG A 82 -7.33 11.04 -3.44
N PRO A 83 -7.90 12.19 -3.80
CA PRO A 83 -7.98 13.34 -2.90
C PRO A 83 -8.74 12.98 -1.61
N ARG A 84 -8.38 13.60 -0.50
CA ARG A 84 -9.13 13.49 0.76
C ARG A 84 -10.36 14.40 0.75
N GLY A 85 -11.32 14.07 1.62
CA GLY A 85 -12.54 14.85 1.78
C GLY A 85 -13.51 14.68 0.60
N VAL A 86 -14.33 15.72 0.35
CA VAL A 86 -15.41 15.70 -0.66
C VAL A 86 -14.91 15.40 -2.07
N LEU A 87 -13.74 15.92 -2.43
CA LEU A 87 -13.13 15.69 -3.75
C LEU A 87 -12.74 14.22 -3.99
N GLY A 88 -12.53 13.43 -2.93
CA GLY A 88 -12.24 12.00 -3.04
C GLY A 88 -13.38 11.16 -3.62
N ASN A 89 -14.59 11.71 -3.62
CA ASN A 89 -15.76 11.08 -4.24
C ASN A 89 -15.87 11.36 -5.73
N LEU A 90 -15.06 12.31 -6.25
CA LEU A 90 -15.14 12.72 -7.66
C LEU A 90 -14.22 11.87 -8.54
N PHE A 91 -13.04 11.54 -8.07
CA PHE A 91 -12.12 10.70 -8.85
C PHE A 91 -11.08 9.99 -7.96
N ALA A 92 -10.64 8.84 -8.43
CA ALA A 92 -9.51 8.11 -7.88
C ALA A 92 -8.72 7.45 -9.02
N THR A 93 -7.43 7.23 -8.83
CA THR A 93 -6.66 6.35 -9.69
C THR A 93 -6.47 5.00 -9.03
N SER A 94 -6.46 3.94 -9.82
CA SER A 94 -6.33 2.58 -9.31
C SER A 94 -5.39 1.75 -10.19
N ILE A 95 -4.60 0.88 -9.57
CA ILE A 95 -3.76 -0.12 -10.24
C ILE A 95 -3.99 -1.46 -9.55
N LEU A 96 -4.69 -2.35 -10.26
CA LEU A 96 -4.89 -3.73 -9.81
C LEU A 96 -3.67 -4.59 -10.16
N ALA A 97 -3.22 -5.36 -9.20
CA ALA A 97 -2.11 -6.29 -9.35
C ALA A 97 -2.45 -7.69 -8.83
N GLN A 98 -1.81 -8.69 -9.40
CA GLN A 98 -1.71 -10.02 -8.83
C GLN A 98 -0.51 -10.06 -7.89
N LEU A 99 -0.66 -10.74 -6.76
CA LEU A 99 0.35 -10.93 -5.72
C LEU A 99 0.71 -12.41 -5.65
N ASP A 100 2.00 -12.71 -5.73
CA ASP A 100 2.52 -14.06 -5.58
C ASP A 100 3.59 -14.04 -4.47
N ILE A 101 3.26 -14.58 -3.29
CA ILE A 101 4.21 -14.72 -2.18
C ILE A 101 5.21 -15.81 -2.56
N ILE A 102 6.50 -15.48 -2.56
CA ILE A 102 7.58 -16.36 -3.04
C ILE A 102 8.36 -16.96 -1.87
N ASP A 103 8.61 -16.17 -0.85
CA ASP A 103 9.33 -16.59 0.35
C ASP A 103 8.85 -15.82 1.59
N GLN A 104 9.57 -15.92 2.69
CA GLN A 104 9.21 -15.28 3.96
C GLN A 104 9.04 -13.76 3.89
N LYS A 105 9.66 -13.09 2.89
CA LYS A 105 9.65 -11.62 2.77
C LYS A 105 9.17 -11.14 1.43
N ARG A 106 9.38 -11.93 0.37
CA ARG A 106 9.19 -11.50 -1.02
C ARG A 106 7.81 -11.81 -1.56
N THR A 107 7.20 -10.79 -2.11
CA THR A 107 5.99 -10.88 -2.93
C THR A 107 6.28 -10.38 -4.33
N ASN A 108 6.09 -11.22 -5.35
CA ASN A 108 6.09 -10.81 -6.73
C ASN A 108 4.77 -10.11 -7.07
N ILE A 109 4.86 -9.05 -7.87
CA ILE A 109 3.74 -8.20 -8.25
C ILE A 109 3.65 -8.19 -9.77
N THR A 110 2.48 -8.57 -10.28
CA THR A 110 2.16 -8.49 -11.71
C THR A 110 1.00 -7.52 -11.90
N PHE A 111 1.26 -6.36 -12.50
CA PHE A 111 0.24 -5.35 -12.77
C PHE A 111 -0.72 -5.84 -13.86
N LYS A 112 -2.03 -5.77 -13.60
CA LYS A 112 -3.09 -6.31 -14.49
C LYS A 112 -3.91 -5.21 -15.16
N LYS A 113 -4.42 -4.26 -14.37
CA LYS A 113 -5.28 -3.17 -14.85
C LYS A 113 -4.88 -1.88 -14.18
N ALA A 114 -5.03 -0.78 -14.91
CA ALA A 114 -4.86 0.56 -14.35
C ALA A 114 -5.92 1.50 -14.93
N GLY A 115 -6.30 2.51 -14.17
CA GLY A 115 -7.23 3.51 -14.67
C GLY A 115 -7.76 4.46 -13.62
N ILE A 116 -8.84 5.13 -14.01
CA ILE A 116 -9.50 6.17 -13.22
C ILE A 116 -10.90 5.68 -12.85
N ILE A 117 -11.27 5.91 -11.60
CA ILE A 117 -12.62 5.75 -11.08
C ILE A 117 -13.17 7.16 -10.90
N GLY A 118 -14.24 7.46 -11.61
CA GLY A 118 -14.95 8.74 -11.55
C GLY A 118 -16.07 8.76 -10.51
N PRO A 119 -16.89 9.80 -10.52
CA PRO A 119 -17.99 9.98 -9.56
C PRO A 119 -19.04 8.89 -9.67
N HIS A 120 -19.80 8.75 -8.58
CA HIS A 120 -20.99 7.90 -8.56
C HIS A 120 -22.17 8.64 -9.19
N LEU A 121 -22.60 8.19 -10.36
CA LEU A 121 -23.72 8.79 -11.09
C LEU A 121 -24.75 7.70 -11.45
N PHE A 122 -26.04 8.00 -11.24
CA PHE A 122 -27.14 7.09 -11.60
C PHE A 122 -27.00 5.65 -11.05
N GLY A 123 -26.51 5.53 -9.80
CA GLY A 123 -26.33 4.22 -9.15
C GLY A 123 -25.06 3.46 -9.57
N LYS A 124 -24.18 4.03 -10.39
CA LYS A 124 -22.94 3.41 -10.87
C LYS A 124 -21.76 4.36 -10.77
N ASN A 125 -20.58 3.82 -10.50
CA ASN A 125 -19.33 4.58 -10.62
C ASN A 125 -18.88 4.62 -12.09
N LEU A 126 -18.54 5.78 -12.58
CA LEU A 126 -17.87 5.90 -13.88
C LEU A 126 -16.47 5.28 -13.78
N ARG A 127 -16.09 4.46 -14.73
CA ARG A 127 -14.81 3.73 -14.71
C ARG A 127 -14.17 3.74 -16.08
N PHE A 128 -12.89 4.07 -16.08
CA PHE A 128 -12.03 3.99 -17.25
C PHE A 128 -10.83 3.14 -16.89
N LEU A 129 -11.01 1.81 -16.91
CA LEU A 129 -9.99 0.83 -16.57
C LEU A 129 -9.49 0.16 -17.85
N SER A 130 -8.17 0.12 -18.03
CA SER A 130 -7.51 -0.55 -19.14
C SER A 130 -6.62 -1.68 -18.66
N GLU A 131 -6.56 -2.75 -19.42
CA GLU A 131 -5.60 -3.82 -19.18
C GLU A 131 -4.19 -3.36 -19.52
N ILE A 132 -3.23 -3.76 -18.69
CA ILE A 132 -1.81 -3.47 -18.92
C ILE A 132 -1.28 -4.53 -19.90
N LYS A 133 -1.20 -4.17 -21.19
CA LYS A 133 -0.82 -5.07 -22.30
C LYS A 133 0.60 -5.63 -22.16
N ARG A 134 1.56 -4.84 -21.65
CA ARG A 134 2.91 -5.31 -21.34
C ARG A 134 2.95 -5.72 -19.88
N THR A 135 3.23 -6.99 -19.61
CA THR A 135 3.34 -7.50 -18.25
C THR A 135 4.47 -6.78 -17.52
N GLN A 136 4.10 -5.74 -16.78
CA GLN A 136 5.02 -5.08 -15.87
C GLN A 136 5.07 -5.90 -14.58
N LYS A 137 6.26 -6.40 -14.27
CA LYS A 137 6.55 -7.17 -13.08
C LYS A 137 7.41 -6.35 -12.14
N GLY A 138 7.17 -6.51 -10.86
CA GLY A 138 8.00 -5.99 -9.79
C GLY A 138 7.99 -6.97 -8.63
N TRP A 139 8.70 -6.62 -7.57
CA TRP A 139 8.63 -7.34 -6.31
C TRP A 139 8.73 -6.36 -5.15
N LEU A 140 8.24 -6.78 -4.01
CA LEU A 140 8.38 -6.10 -2.74
C LEU A 140 8.91 -7.09 -1.70
N ASP A 141 9.97 -6.71 -0.99
CA ASP A 141 10.44 -7.41 0.19
C ASP A 141 9.86 -6.71 1.42
N THR A 142 8.99 -7.37 2.15
CA THR A 142 8.47 -6.89 3.43
C THR A 142 9.52 -7.11 4.50
N THR A 143 10.00 -6.03 5.12
CA THR A 143 11.10 -6.06 6.10
C THR A 143 10.62 -5.85 7.54
N ILE A 144 9.47 -5.21 7.71
CA ILE A 144 8.78 -5.08 9.00
C ILE A 144 7.30 -5.35 8.74
N LEU A 145 6.70 -6.20 9.58
CA LEU A 145 5.26 -6.48 9.54
C LEU A 145 4.72 -6.69 10.95
N THR A 146 3.79 -5.84 11.32
CA THR A 146 3.00 -5.95 12.57
C THR A 146 1.53 -5.76 12.26
N SER A 147 0.65 -5.87 13.25
CA SER A 147 -0.78 -5.58 13.07
C SER A 147 -1.07 -4.16 12.58
N LYS A 148 -0.15 -3.18 12.81
CA LYS A 148 -0.36 -1.75 12.52
C LYS A 148 0.66 -1.12 11.57
N LEU A 149 1.83 -1.73 11.41
CA LEU A 149 2.95 -1.17 10.65
C LEU A 149 3.47 -2.17 9.64
N ARG A 150 3.68 -1.73 8.41
CA ARG A 150 4.36 -2.47 7.36
C ARG A 150 5.44 -1.60 6.72
N VAL A 151 6.65 -2.15 6.62
CA VAL A 151 7.74 -1.57 5.82
C VAL A 151 8.11 -2.56 4.72
N CYS A 152 8.26 -2.05 3.50
CA CYS A 152 8.68 -2.87 2.37
C CYS A 152 9.64 -2.13 1.44
N ARG A 153 10.47 -2.90 0.73
CA ARG A 153 11.46 -2.41 -0.24
C ARG A 153 11.07 -2.91 -1.63
N GLY A 154 10.95 -2.00 -2.57
CA GLY A 154 10.65 -2.33 -3.96
C GLY A 154 11.90 -2.65 -4.77
N TYR A 155 11.71 -3.28 -5.92
CA TYR A 155 12.77 -3.71 -6.85
C TYR A 155 13.70 -2.58 -7.33
N LYS A 156 13.27 -1.32 -7.25
CA LYS A 156 14.07 -0.11 -7.55
C LYS A 156 14.79 0.46 -6.33
N GLY A 157 14.82 -0.26 -5.21
CA GLY A 157 15.44 0.20 -3.96
C GLY A 157 14.59 1.19 -3.15
N THR A 158 13.39 1.54 -3.61
CA THR A 158 12.50 2.43 -2.87
C THR A 158 11.96 1.72 -1.63
N THR A 159 12.07 2.36 -0.48
CA THR A 159 11.48 1.90 0.78
C THR A 159 10.16 2.61 1.01
N PHE A 160 9.15 1.87 1.43
CA PHE A 160 7.82 2.34 1.77
C PHE A 160 7.50 1.98 3.21
N ALA A 161 7.02 2.94 4.00
CA ALA A 161 6.49 2.71 5.34
C ALA A 161 5.00 3.07 5.36
N LEU A 162 4.20 2.07 5.71
CA LEU A 162 2.74 2.12 5.64
C LEU A 162 2.13 1.79 7.00
N VAL A 163 1.02 2.41 7.29
CA VAL A 163 0.25 2.18 8.51
C VAL A 163 -1.11 1.58 8.15
N LYS A 164 -1.56 0.61 8.92
CA LYS A 164 -2.86 -0.04 8.70
C LYS A 164 -4.01 0.91 9.02
N ARG A 165 -4.97 0.98 8.14
CA ARG A 165 -6.23 1.72 8.30
C ARG A 165 -7.28 0.73 8.82
N GLU A 166 -7.39 0.63 10.13
CA GLU A 166 -8.34 -0.28 10.81
C GLU A 166 -9.79 0.17 10.63
N ASP A 167 -10.01 1.44 10.28
CA ASP A 167 -11.30 2.04 9.95
C ASP A 167 -11.82 1.70 8.54
N LEU A 168 -10.99 1.07 7.70
CA LEU A 168 -11.33 0.73 6.32
C LEU A 168 -11.30 -0.78 6.09
N SER A 169 -12.29 -1.30 5.36
CA SER A 169 -12.32 -2.68 4.90
C SER A 169 -11.91 -2.82 3.44
N ILE A 170 -11.42 -4.00 3.03
CA ILE A 170 -10.89 -4.23 1.69
C ILE A 170 -11.98 -4.36 0.61
N SER A 171 -13.14 -4.91 0.97
CA SER A 171 -14.19 -5.28 0.01
C SER A 171 -14.72 -4.10 -0.83
N PRO A 172 -15.01 -2.92 -0.27
CA PRO A 172 -15.49 -1.79 -1.06
C PRO A 172 -14.52 -1.39 -2.17
N PHE A 173 -13.20 -1.42 -1.91
CA PHE A 173 -12.21 -1.05 -2.91
C PHE A 173 -12.15 -2.01 -4.09
N PHE A 174 -12.21 -3.33 -3.83
CA PHE A 174 -12.22 -4.31 -4.91
C PHE A 174 -13.53 -4.27 -5.70
N ASN A 175 -14.67 -4.04 -5.05
CA ASN A 175 -15.96 -3.88 -5.74
C ASN A 175 -15.97 -2.68 -6.69
N LEU A 176 -15.21 -1.61 -6.38
CA LEU A 176 -15.06 -0.46 -7.28
C LEU A 176 -14.41 -0.82 -8.62
N ILE A 177 -13.67 -1.91 -8.74
CA ILE A 177 -12.91 -2.28 -9.95
C ILE A 177 -13.38 -3.57 -10.62
N THR A 178 -14.24 -4.37 -9.96
CA THR A 178 -14.71 -5.68 -10.47
C THR A 178 -16.15 -5.71 -10.97
N ASN A 179 -17.00 -4.77 -10.54
CA ASN A 179 -18.44 -4.72 -10.92
C ASN A 179 -18.75 -3.77 -12.07
#